data_7c75d4b3a9ab48b105b58991ef3d0e78
#
_entry.id   7c75d4b3a9ab48b105b58991ef3d0e78
#
_cell.length_a   1.000
_cell.length_b   1.000
_cell.length_c   1.000
_cell.angle_alpha   90.00
_cell.angle_beta   90.00
_cell.angle_gamma   90.00
#
_symmetry.space_group_name_H-M   'P 1'
#
loop_
_entity.id
_entity.type
_entity.pdbx_description
1 polymer ?
#
loop_
_entity_poly.entity_id
_entity_poly.type
_entity_poly.pdbx_seq_one_letter_code
_entity_poly.pdbx_strand_id
1 'polypeptide(L)'
;QKTALARLPLLSGPNQERKRYLMAVDMFIKIGAVDGEAQDSKHKKEIDVLSWSWGMSNAGSAHSGGGAGAGKANVQDLSFSKWVDSATPKLALACCAGKHFKDAVLVVRKAGDKPVEYLKIKMETVLISSISTGGSGGEDRLTENITLNFSKVSLDYVPQDDKGAPGTAIPMAWDISSNSNN
;
A
#
# COMPACT_ATOMS: atom_id res chain seq x y z
N GLN A 1 48.27 39.43 -41.38
CA GLN A 1 48.44 38.70 -40.11
C GLN A 1 47.13 38.05 -39.76
N LYS A 2 47.04 36.68 -39.90
CA LYS A 2 45.85 35.90 -39.55
C LYS A 2 46.09 35.30 -38.16
N THR A 3 45.37 35.78 -37.18
CA THR A 3 45.39 35.24 -35.81
C THR A 3 44.52 33.94 -35.73
N ALA A 4 45.17 32.83 -35.47
CA ALA A 4 44.54 31.53 -35.30
C ALA A 4 43.93 31.46 -33.89
N LEU A 5 42.60 31.31 -33.82
CA LEU A 5 41.89 31.00 -32.60
C LEU A 5 42.07 29.50 -32.27
N ALA A 6 42.80 29.22 -31.21
CA ALA A 6 42.97 27.88 -30.67
C ALA A 6 41.62 27.39 -30.09
N ARG A 7 41.12 26.27 -30.61
CA ARG A 7 39.98 25.55 -30.05
C ARG A 7 40.44 24.78 -28.83
N LEU A 8 39.87 25.11 -27.67
CA LEU A 8 39.95 24.29 -26.46
C LEU A 8 39.22 22.98 -26.67
N PRO A 9 39.79 21.84 -26.26
CA PRO A 9 39.08 20.56 -26.30
C PRO A 9 37.97 20.53 -25.23
N LEU A 10 36.75 20.17 -25.66
CA LEU A 10 35.67 19.81 -24.79
C LEU A 10 36.06 18.55 -24.03
N LEU A 11 36.28 18.67 -22.72
CA LEU A 11 36.40 17.54 -21.80
C LEU A 11 35.04 16.88 -21.66
N SER A 12 34.83 15.83 -22.43
CA SER A 12 33.73 14.87 -22.18
C SER A 12 34.08 14.08 -20.92
N GLY A 13 33.60 14.56 -19.76
CA GLY A 13 33.65 13.79 -18.53
C GLY A 13 32.73 12.60 -18.65
N PRO A 14 33.06 11.43 -18.02
CA PRO A 14 32.22 10.27 -18.06
C PRO A 14 30.86 10.61 -17.47
N ASN A 15 29.83 10.33 -18.24
CA ASN A 15 28.44 10.38 -17.84
C ASN A 15 28.24 9.44 -16.64
N GLN A 16 28.41 9.96 -15.43
CA GLN A 16 28.02 9.25 -14.23
C GLN A 16 26.49 9.15 -14.27
N GLU A 17 25.98 8.09 -14.87
CA GLU A 17 24.66 7.62 -14.57
C GLU A 17 24.59 7.45 -13.06
N ARG A 18 24.04 8.45 -12.38
CA ARG A 18 23.55 8.29 -11.03
C ARG A 18 22.48 7.22 -11.13
N LYS A 19 22.86 5.96 -10.89
CA LYS A 19 21.91 4.92 -10.52
C LYS A 19 21.14 5.49 -9.33
N ARG A 20 20.00 6.11 -9.62
CA ARG A 20 18.97 6.32 -8.62
C ARG A 20 18.58 4.91 -8.18
N TYR A 21 19.13 4.47 -7.07
CA TYR A 21 18.52 3.44 -6.26
C TYR A 21 17.21 4.05 -5.72
N LEU A 22 16.23 4.19 -6.60
CA LEU A 22 14.86 4.22 -6.18
C LEU A 22 14.65 2.84 -5.56
N MET A 23 14.71 2.77 -4.25
CA MET A 23 14.11 1.64 -3.54
C MET A 23 12.60 1.79 -3.77
N ALA A 24 12.17 1.47 -4.99
CA ALA A 24 10.78 1.45 -5.34
C ALA A 24 10.14 0.31 -4.54
N VAL A 25 9.12 0.64 -3.82
CA VAL A 25 8.27 -0.31 -3.13
C VAL A 25 7.08 -0.53 -4.05
N ASP A 26 6.84 -1.77 -4.46
CA ASP A 26 5.63 -2.13 -5.17
C ASP A 26 4.54 -2.46 -4.16
N MET A 27 3.34 -1.98 -4.42
CA MET A 27 2.19 -2.20 -3.54
C MET A 27 0.99 -2.62 -4.38
N PHE A 28 0.35 -3.69 -3.98
CA PHE A 28 -0.80 -4.25 -4.68
C PHE A 28 -1.92 -4.55 -3.69
N ILE A 29 -3.16 -4.40 -4.15
CA ILE A 29 -4.31 -4.84 -3.37
C ILE A 29 -5.27 -5.65 -4.22
N LYS A 30 -5.68 -6.81 -3.68
CA LYS A 30 -6.76 -7.63 -4.22
C LYS A 30 -7.99 -7.47 -3.35
N ILE A 31 -9.15 -7.15 -3.94
CA ILE A 31 -10.42 -7.01 -3.22
C ILE A 31 -11.43 -7.99 -3.83
N GLY A 32 -11.63 -9.13 -3.15
CA GLY A 32 -12.49 -10.20 -3.64
C GLY A 32 -12.19 -10.55 -5.10
N ALA A 33 -13.23 -10.55 -5.96
CA ALA A 33 -13.12 -10.84 -7.40
C ALA A 33 -13.02 -9.56 -8.27
N VAL A 34 -12.66 -8.41 -7.70
CA VAL A 34 -12.46 -7.17 -8.48
C VAL A 34 -11.09 -7.24 -9.15
N ASP A 35 -11.10 -7.17 -10.48
CA ASP A 35 -9.87 -7.08 -11.28
C ASP A 35 -9.49 -5.62 -11.50
N GLY A 36 -8.23 -5.30 -11.19
CA GLY A 36 -7.52 -4.08 -11.58
C GLY A 36 -6.65 -4.31 -12.82
N GLU A 37 -5.65 -3.45 -12.99
CA GLU A 37 -4.81 -3.41 -14.21
C GLU A 37 -3.32 -3.68 -13.95
N ALA A 38 -2.95 -4.17 -12.76
CA ALA A 38 -1.56 -4.53 -12.48
C ALA A 38 -1.03 -5.58 -13.45
N GLN A 39 0.15 -5.30 -14.01
CA GLN A 39 0.84 -6.16 -14.99
C GLN A 39 1.89 -7.05 -14.36
N ASP A 40 2.10 -6.95 -13.05
CA ASP A 40 3.07 -7.77 -12.34
C ASP A 40 2.78 -9.26 -12.51
N SER A 41 3.82 -10.08 -12.63
CA SER A 41 3.68 -11.51 -12.90
C SER A 41 3.01 -12.28 -11.76
N LYS A 42 3.20 -11.85 -10.49
CA LYS A 42 2.62 -12.47 -9.29
C LYS A 42 1.29 -11.84 -8.89
N HIS A 43 1.13 -10.54 -9.18
CA HIS A 43 -0.04 -9.73 -8.81
C HIS A 43 -0.87 -9.32 -10.03
N LYS A 44 -0.86 -10.17 -11.07
CA LYS A 44 -1.59 -9.90 -12.31
C LYS A 44 -3.06 -9.65 -12.04
N LYS A 45 -3.59 -8.56 -12.61
CA LYS A 45 -4.97 -8.10 -12.42
C LYS A 45 -5.33 -7.68 -11.00
N GLU A 46 -4.37 -7.50 -10.12
CA GLU A 46 -4.60 -6.80 -8.87
C GLU A 46 -4.63 -5.29 -9.11
N ILE A 47 -4.90 -4.53 -8.10
CA ILE A 47 -4.93 -3.07 -8.14
C ILE A 47 -3.57 -2.54 -7.70
N ASP A 48 -2.92 -1.73 -8.56
CA ASP A 48 -1.71 -1.01 -8.19
C ASP A 48 -2.03 0.08 -7.14
N VAL A 49 -1.32 0.08 -6.03
CA VAL A 49 -1.48 1.03 -4.93
C VAL A 49 -0.36 2.06 -4.95
N LEU A 50 -0.72 3.34 -4.88
CA LEU A 50 0.24 4.45 -4.86
C LEU A 50 0.69 4.79 -3.44
N SER A 51 -0.26 4.77 -2.50
CA SER A 51 -0.02 5.00 -1.08
C SER A 51 -1.14 4.34 -0.26
N TRP A 52 -0.87 4.06 1.00
CA TRP A 52 -1.87 3.55 1.92
C TRP A 52 -1.60 4.06 3.33
N SER A 53 -2.62 4.02 4.17
CA SER A 53 -2.52 4.31 5.59
C SER A 53 -3.51 3.46 6.37
N TRP A 54 -3.09 3.00 7.53
CA TRP A 54 -3.90 2.24 8.46
C TRP A 54 -3.34 2.40 9.87
N GLY A 55 -4.19 2.29 10.88
CA GLY A 55 -3.76 2.44 12.25
C GLY A 55 -4.79 1.95 13.25
N MET A 56 -4.39 1.93 14.50
CA MET A 56 -5.23 1.58 15.62
C MET A 56 -4.87 2.40 16.85
N SER A 57 -5.81 2.59 17.74
CA SER A 57 -5.61 3.27 19.01
C SER A 57 -6.30 2.52 20.13
N ASN A 58 -5.81 2.71 21.35
CA ASN A 58 -6.45 2.20 22.54
C ASN A 58 -6.51 3.33 23.60
N ALA A 59 -7.67 3.57 24.15
CA ALA A 59 -7.85 4.50 25.25
C ALA A 59 -7.34 3.84 26.54
N GLY A 60 -6.03 3.92 26.78
CA GLY A 60 -5.41 3.48 28.04
C GLY A 60 -5.75 4.42 29.19
N SER A 61 -6.26 3.88 30.30
CA SER A 61 -6.53 4.62 31.53
C SER A 61 -5.40 4.46 32.59
N ALA A 62 -4.16 4.26 32.13
CA ALA A 62 -2.99 4.04 33.00
C ALA A 62 -2.72 5.21 33.99
N HIS A 63 -3.30 6.39 33.72
CA HIS A 63 -3.15 7.58 34.57
C HIS A 63 -4.31 7.78 35.57
N SER A 64 -5.36 6.98 35.50
CA SER A 64 -6.49 7.05 36.45
C SER A 64 -6.32 5.95 37.48
N GLY A 65 -5.86 6.30 38.68
CA GLY A 65 -5.61 5.37 39.78
C GLY A 65 -6.85 4.49 40.08
N GLY A 66 -6.65 3.17 40.10
CA GLY A 66 -7.68 2.21 40.46
C GLY A 66 -8.11 1.28 39.33
N GLY A 67 -7.23 0.34 38.97
CA GLY A 67 -7.49 -0.69 37.94
C GLY A 67 -7.09 -0.25 36.54
N ALA A 68 -5.91 -0.67 36.09
CA ALA A 68 -5.45 -0.49 34.71
C ALA A 68 -6.32 -1.35 33.76
N GLY A 69 -7.51 -0.85 33.42
CA GLY A 69 -8.37 -1.46 32.41
C GLY A 69 -7.87 -1.11 31.02
N ALA A 70 -7.56 -2.12 30.19
CA ALA A 70 -7.34 -1.89 28.78
C ALA A 70 -8.69 -1.42 28.15
N GLY A 71 -8.70 -0.27 27.52
CA GLY A 71 -9.83 0.17 26.73
C GLY A 71 -10.06 -0.74 25.52
N LYS A 72 -11.22 -0.65 24.91
CA LYS A 72 -11.48 -1.34 23.64
C LYS A 72 -10.56 -0.76 22.56
N ALA A 73 -9.90 -1.64 21.79
CA ALA A 73 -9.11 -1.21 20.64
C ALA A 73 -10.03 -0.55 19.59
N ASN A 74 -9.63 0.63 19.12
CA ASN A 74 -10.25 1.30 17.98
C ASN A 74 -9.36 1.08 16.76
N VAL A 75 -9.78 0.20 15.87
CA VAL A 75 -9.12 -0.10 14.61
C VAL A 75 -9.71 0.80 13.53
N GLN A 76 -8.86 1.57 12.87
CA GLN A 76 -9.27 2.50 11.81
C GLN A 76 -9.53 1.74 10.52
N ASP A 77 -10.33 2.33 9.64
CA ASP A 77 -10.46 1.89 8.26
C ASP A 77 -9.11 2.00 7.53
N LEU A 78 -8.82 1.08 6.63
CA LEU A 78 -7.63 1.17 5.78
C LEU A 78 -7.96 2.05 4.58
N SER A 79 -7.15 3.10 4.38
CA SER A 79 -7.26 3.99 3.21
C SER A 79 -6.08 3.78 2.27
N PHE A 80 -6.34 3.81 0.97
CA PHE A 80 -5.30 3.75 -0.05
C PHE A 80 -5.63 4.62 -1.25
N SER A 81 -4.59 5.10 -1.94
CA SER A 81 -4.71 5.80 -3.22
C SER A 81 -4.27 4.92 -4.37
N LYS A 82 -4.91 5.06 -5.51
CA LYS A 82 -4.64 4.32 -6.74
C LYS A 82 -4.91 5.18 -7.97
N TRP A 83 -4.45 4.73 -9.12
CA TRP A 83 -4.90 5.29 -10.39
C TRP A 83 -6.35 4.87 -10.68
N VAL A 84 -7.11 5.72 -11.35
CA VAL A 84 -8.39 5.33 -11.97
C VAL A 84 -8.11 4.22 -12.99
N ASP A 85 -8.77 3.07 -12.83
CA ASP A 85 -8.59 1.87 -13.65
C ASP A 85 -9.92 1.09 -13.81
N SER A 86 -9.84 -0.11 -14.36
CA SER A 86 -11.00 -1.00 -14.58
C SER A 86 -11.72 -1.44 -13.30
N ALA A 87 -11.08 -1.33 -12.14
CA ALA A 87 -11.70 -1.61 -10.84
C ALA A 87 -12.63 -0.48 -10.38
N THR A 88 -12.37 0.77 -10.78
CA THR A 88 -13.07 1.98 -10.31
C THR A 88 -14.59 1.87 -10.38
N PRO A 89 -15.22 1.53 -11.53
CA PRO A 89 -16.69 1.45 -11.59
C PRO A 89 -17.29 0.38 -10.68
N LYS A 90 -16.56 -0.75 -10.52
CA LYS A 90 -17.00 -1.87 -9.66
C LYS A 90 -16.93 -1.50 -8.18
N LEU A 91 -15.86 -0.79 -7.77
CA LEU A 91 -15.68 -0.31 -6.41
C LEU A 91 -16.69 0.79 -6.07
N ALA A 92 -16.93 1.72 -7.00
CA ALA A 92 -17.94 2.76 -6.83
C ALA A 92 -19.35 2.18 -6.67
N LEU A 93 -19.72 1.22 -7.52
CA LEU A 93 -21.02 0.53 -7.41
C LEU A 93 -21.13 -0.25 -6.09
N ALA A 94 -20.06 -0.91 -5.66
CA ALA A 94 -20.04 -1.64 -4.39
C ALA A 94 -20.21 -0.70 -3.20
N CYS A 95 -19.59 0.48 -3.23
CA CYS A 95 -19.75 1.52 -2.22
C CYS A 95 -21.23 1.99 -2.15
N CYS A 96 -21.82 2.35 -3.31
CA CYS A 96 -23.22 2.79 -3.36
C CYS A 96 -24.21 1.71 -2.90
N ALA A 97 -23.94 0.44 -3.22
CA ALA A 97 -24.81 -0.68 -2.90
C ALA A 97 -24.58 -1.28 -1.49
N GLY A 98 -23.59 -0.81 -0.75
CA GLY A 98 -23.19 -1.42 0.52
C GLY A 98 -22.76 -2.89 0.39
N LYS A 99 -22.17 -3.25 -0.75
CA LYS A 99 -21.78 -4.63 -1.05
C LYS A 99 -20.56 -5.04 -0.25
N HIS A 100 -20.65 -6.16 0.46
CA HIS A 100 -19.52 -6.76 1.16
C HIS A 100 -18.70 -7.69 0.24
N PHE A 101 -17.39 -7.63 0.41
CA PHE A 101 -16.45 -8.60 -0.15
C PHE A 101 -16.00 -9.55 0.97
N LYS A 102 -15.71 -10.80 0.61
CA LYS A 102 -15.23 -11.79 1.57
C LYS A 102 -13.92 -11.36 2.21
N ASP A 103 -12.99 -10.89 1.39
CA ASP A 103 -11.65 -10.49 1.80
C ASP A 103 -11.05 -9.39 0.92
N ALA A 104 -10.01 -8.75 1.47
CA ALA A 104 -9.06 -7.94 0.73
C ALA A 104 -7.65 -8.21 1.26
N VAL A 105 -6.66 -8.19 0.37
CA VAL A 105 -5.25 -8.42 0.73
C VAL A 105 -4.40 -7.32 0.13
N LEU A 106 -3.75 -6.53 0.98
CA LEU A 106 -2.72 -5.57 0.61
C LEU A 106 -1.35 -6.23 0.78
N VAL A 107 -0.54 -6.14 -0.26
CA VAL A 107 0.84 -6.64 -0.27
C VAL A 107 1.78 -5.49 -0.55
N VAL A 108 2.83 -5.39 0.26
CA VAL A 108 3.93 -4.43 0.08
C VAL A 108 5.21 -5.23 -0.15
N ARG A 109 5.88 -4.92 -1.25
CA ARG A 109 7.03 -5.67 -1.75
C ARG A 109 8.20 -4.74 -2.06
N LYS A 110 9.42 -5.09 -1.66
CA LYS A 110 10.61 -4.42 -2.17
C LYS A 110 10.82 -4.76 -3.65
N ALA A 111 11.03 -3.75 -4.47
CA ALA A 111 11.48 -3.93 -5.84
C ALA A 111 12.94 -4.41 -5.86
N GLY A 112 13.29 -5.27 -6.82
CA GLY A 112 14.64 -5.82 -7.00
C GLY A 112 14.62 -7.14 -7.76
N ASP A 113 15.79 -7.72 -8.00
CA ASP A 113 15.93 -8.99 -8.74
C ASP A 113 15.24 -10.16 -8.03
N LYS A 114 15.15 -10.11 -6.71
CA LYS A 114 14.41 -11.07 -5.87
C LYS A 114 13.44 -10.30 -4.98
N PRO A 115 12.27 -9.93 -5.52
CA PRO A 115 11.30 -9.13 -4.77
C PRO A 115 10.76 -9.93 -3.58
N VAL A 116 10.83 -9.34 -2.38
CA VAL A 116 10.33 -9.94 -1.15
C VAL A 116 9.09 -9.19 -0.69
N GLU A 117 7.98 -9.91 -0.57
CA GLU A 117 6.76 -9.41 0.05
C GLU A 117 6.99 -9.35 1.57
N TYR A 118 7.37 -8.17 2.07
CA TYR A 118 7.76 -8.03 3.47
C TYR A 118 6.64 -7.58 4.39
N LEU A 119 5.52 -7.11 3.83
CA LEU A 119 4.32 -6.77 4.59
C LEU A 119 3.09 -7.24 3.83
N LYS A 120 2.22 -7.96 4.53
CA LYS A 120 0.93 -8.39 4.02
C LYS A 120 -0.16 -8.06 5.05
N ILE A 121 -1.21 -7.36 4.62
CA ILE A 121 -2.38 -7.07 5.45
C ILE A 121 -3.58 -7.73 4.79
N LYS A 122 -4.16 -8.72 5.48
CA LYS A 122 -5.39 -9.38 5.06
C LYS A 122 -6.54 -8.87 5.92
N MET A 123 -7.61 -8.48 5.26
CA MET A 123 -8.86 -8.02 5.88
C MET A 123 -10.00 -8.95 5.49
N GLU A 124 -10.96 -9.18 6.40
CA GLU A 124 -12.12 -10.05 6.14
C GLU A 124 -13.42 -9.29 6.38
N THR A 125 -14.47 -9.68 5.65
CA THR A 125 -15.79 -9.03 5.63
C THR A 125 -15.64 -7.54 5.30
N VAL A 126 -15.13 -7.26 4.11
CA VAL A 126 -14.71 -5.92 3.68
C VAL A 126 -15.85 -5.16 3.03
N LEU A 127 -16.01 -3.91 3.41
CA LEU A 127 -16.93 -2.94 2.81
C LEU A 127 -16.12 -1.76 2.26
N ILE A 128 -16.50 -1.25 1.09
CA ILE A 128 -15.99 0.03 0.61
C ILE A 128 -16.74 1.13 1.35
N SER A 129 -16.11 1.74 2.35
CA SER A 129 -16.74 2.79 3.16
C SER A 129 -16.64 4.17 2.50
N SER A 130 -15.67 4.39 1.62
CA SER A 130 -15.53 5.63 0.87
C SER A 130 -14.79 5.40 -0.44
N ILE A 131 -15.17 6.16 -1.47
CA ILE A 131 -14.44 6.34 -2.72
C ILE A 131 -14.52 7.81 -3.12
N SER A 132 -13.39 8.43 -3.40
CA SER A 132 -13.32 9.78 -3.93
C SER A 132 -12.37 9.85 -5.11
N THR A 133 -12.83 10.42 -6.21
CA THR A 133 -12.11 10.53 -7.47
C THR A 133 -11.90 12.01 -7.77
N GLY A 134 -10.74 12.38 -8.29
CA GLY A 134 -10.45 13.75 -8.69
C GLY A 134 -9.34 13.79 -9.75
N GLY A 135 -9.20 14.94 -10.36
CA GLY A 135 -8.15 15.19 -11.33
C GLY A 135 -8.07 16.66 -11.71
N SER A 136 -6.94 17.07 -12.26
CA SER A 136 -6.70 18.40 -12.79
C SER A 136 -6.25 18.32 -14.25
N GLY A 137 -6.51 19.41 -15.02
CA GLY A 137 -6.01 19.53 -16.38
C GLY A 137 -4.49 19.62 -16.37
N GLY A 138 -3.80 18.69 -16.99
CA GLY A 138 -2.33 18.60 -17.03
C GLY A 138 -1.75 17.34 -16.40
N GLU A 139 -2.58 16.47 -15.85
CA GLU A 139 -2.18 15.14 -15.39
C GLU A 139 -2.54 14.08 -16.43
N ASP A 140 -1.60 13.19 -16.73
CA ASP A 140 -1.80 12.10 -17.69
C ASP A 140 -2.73 11.00 -17.15
N ARG A 141 -2.85 10.88 -15.82
CA ARG A 141 -3.67 9.87 -15.15
C ARG A 141 -4.38 10.46 -13.93
N LEU A 142 -5.63 10.07 -13.74
CA LEU A 142 -6.44 10.47 -12.60
C LEU A 142 -6.18 9.55 -11.40
N THR A 143 -6.22 10.11 -10.21
CA THR A 143 -6.09 9.36 -8.95
C THR A 143 -7.42 9.29 -8.23
N GLU A 144 -7.57 8.27 -7.38
CA GLU A 144 -8.69 8.12 -6.47
C GLU A 144 -8.25 7.57 -5.12
N ASN A 145 -9.03 7.87 -4.11
CA ASN A 145 -8.81 7.37 -2.75
C ASN A 145 -9.96 6.43 -2.38
N ILE A 146 -9.61 5.27 -1.84
CA ILE A 146 -10.54 4.24 -1.41
C ILE A 146 -10.34 3.99 0.07
N THR A 147 -11.43 3.81 0.80
CA THR A 147 -11.38 3.44 2.22
C THR A 147 -12.15 2.14 2.44
N LEU A 148 -11.53 1.22 3.17
CA LEU A 148 -12.04 -0.11 3.47
C LEU A 148 -12.35 -0.22 4.96
N ASN A 149 -13.60 -0.53 5.28
CA ASN A 149 -14.01 -1.02 6.58
C ASN A 149 -14.01 -2.56 6.57
N PHE A 150 -13.71 -3.20 7.69
CA PHE A 150 -13.60 -4.66 7.78
C PHE A 150 -13.84 -5.14 9.22
N SER A 151 -14.19 -6.42 9.40
CA SER A 151 -14.47 -7.01 10.71
C SER A 151 -13.25 -7.69 11.34
N LYS A 152 -12.31 -8.18 10.52
CA LYS A 152 -11.08 -8.86 10.97
C LYS A 152 -9.89 -8.41 10.16
N VAL A 153 -8.73 -8.41 10.81
CA VAL A 153 -7.47 -8.07 10.16
C VAL A 153 -6.36 -8.99 10.64
N SER A 154 -5.50 -9.39 9.72
CA SER A 154 -4.20 -9.99 10.04
C SER A 154 -3.09 -9.25 9.29
N LEU A 155 -1.94 -9.11 9.93
CA LEU A 155 -0.74 -8.49 9.40
C LEU A 155 0.41 -9.45 9.58
N ASP A 156 1.11 -9.76 8.49
CA ASP A 156 2.34 -10.53 8.48
C ASP A 156 3.48 -9.60 8.08
N TYR A 157 4.49 -9.49 8.93
CA TYR A 157 5.74 -8.79 8.64
C TYR A 157 6.87 -9.79 8.49
N VAL A 158 7.61 -9.71 7.39
CA VAL A 158 8.77 -10.55 7.11
C VAL A 158 10.03 -9.70 7.22
N PRO A 159 10.83 -9.85 8.29
CA PRO A 159 12.12 -9.18 8.40
C PRO A 159 13.07 -9.67 7.32
N GLN A 160 14.04 -8.85 6.95
CA GLN A 160 15.10 -9.21 6.01
C GLN A 160 16.45 -9.10 6.71
N ASP A 161 17.36 -10.00 6.38
CA ASP A 161 18.75 -9.90 6.82
C ASP A 161 19.53 -8.82 6.05
N ASP A 162 20.77 -8.59 6.40
CA ASP A 162 21.65 -7.60 5.76
C ASP A 162 21.91 -7.89 4.28
N LYS A 163 21.62 -9.11 3.81
CA LYS A 163 21.72 -9.53 2.41
C LYS A 163 20.39 -9.47 1.68
N GLY A 164 19.32 -9.06 2.38
CA GLY A 164 17.98 -8.97 1.82
C GLY A 164 17.21 -10.30 1.74
N ALA A 165 17.71 -11.37 2.37
CA ALA A 165 17.00 -12.64 2.44
C ALA A 165 15.83 -12.55 3.45
N PRO A 166 14.66 -13.16 3.13
CA PRO A 166 13.51 -13.14 4.02
C PRO A 166 13.74 -14.01 5.25
N GLY A 167 13.42 -13.49 6.43
CA GLY A 167 13.37 -14.22 7.69
C GLY A 167 12.00 -14.87 7.92
N THR A 168 11.76 -15.28 9.17
CA THR A 168 10.47 -15.83 9.59
C THR A 168 9.44 -14.73 9.74
N ALA A 169 8.23 -14.94 9.21
CA ALA A 169 7.12 -14.00 9.35
C ALA A 169 6.72 -13.82 10.81
N ILE A 170 6.45 -12.58 11.19
CA ILE A 170 5.94 -12.20 12.50
C ILE A 170 4.47 -11.82 12.30
N PRO A 171 3.52 -12.67 12.73
CA PRO A 171 2.09 -12.44 12.52
C PRO A 171 1.47 -11.60 13.63
N MET A 172 0.42 -10.87 13.27
CA MET A 172 -0.56 -10.24 14.17
C MET A 172 -1.95 -10.50 13.62
N ALA A 173 -2.93 -10.82 14.46
CA ALA A 173 -4.32 -10.95 14.05
C ALA A 173 -5.24 -10.33 15.10
N TRP A 174 -6.36 -9.76 14.63
CA TRP A 174 -7.35 -9.13 15.48
C TRP A 174 -8.76 -9.25 14.89
N ASP A 175 -9.69 -9.73 15.70
CA ASP A 175 -11.11 -9.70 15.41
C ASP A 175 -11.72 -8.46 16.07
N ILE A 176 -12.13 -7.49 15.25
CA ILE A 176 -12.67 -6.21 15.71
C ILE A 176 -14.05 -6.43 16.34
N SER A 177 -14.83 -7.36 15.80
CA SER A 177 -16.20 -7.64 16.26
C SER A 177 -16.23 -8.25 17.66
N SER A 178 -15.32 -9.18 17.94
CA SER A 178 -15.17 -9.82 19.24
C SER A 178 -14.18 -9.12 20.18
N ASN A 179 -13.41 -8.13 19.67
CA ASN A 179 -12.35 -7.41 20.38
C ASN A 179 -11.32 -8.38 21.00
N SER A 180 -10.86 -9.35 20.21
CA SER A 180 -9.92 -10.40 20.62
C SER A 180 -8.87 -10.70 19.55
N ASN A 181 -7.75 -11.26 19.98
CA ASN A 181 -6.81 -11.90 19.07
C ASN A 181 -7.34 -13.31 18.74
N ASN A 182 -7.26 -13.66 17.46
CA ASN A 182 -7.61 -15.00 16.95
C ASN A 182 -6.36 -15.88 16.90
#